data_43709833be067e35044968c75ac7a4c3
#
_entry.id   43709833be067e35044968c75ac7a4c3
#
_cell.length_a   1.000
_cell.length_b   1.000
_cell.length_c   1.000
_cell.angle_alpha   90.00
_cell.angle_beta   90.00
_cell.angle_gamma   90.00
#
_symmetry.space_group_name_H-M   'P 1'
#
loop_
_entity.id
_entity.type
_entity.pdbx_description
1 polymer ?
#
loop_
_entity_poly.entity_id
_entity_poly.type
_entity_poly.pdbx_seq_one_letter_code
_entity_poly.pdbx_strand_id
1 'polypeptide(L)'
;AGAVTMQDGPERDRIVSEIAAAFPDAVVDTLVDRTLQAAGEYGCRGIIVCGGVAANAALRESMAARASLPVFMPRPSLCTDNGAMIGAASFYTLVRTPAGLAPQEWDMDVIPGLEIGGPRHRTA
;
A
#
# COMPACT_ATOMS: atom_id res chain seq x y z
N ALA A 1 -10.95 -7.42 -30.94
CA ALA A 1 -9.80 -8.07 -30.34
C ALA A 1 -10.26 -9.45 -29.88
N GLY A 2 -9.87 -10.52 -30.60
CA GLY A 2 -10.26 -11.88 -30.26
C GLY A 2 -9.45 -12.34 -29.03
N ALA A 3 -10.14 -12.86 -28.04
CA ALA A 3 -9.49 -13.55 -26.94
C ALA A 3 -8.85 -14.83 -27.48
N VAL A 4 -7.53 -14.97 -27.35
CA VAL A 4 -6.84 -16.20 -27.65
C VAL A 4 -7.16 -17.17 -26.51
N THR A 5 -8.07 -18.10 -26.77
CA THR A 5 -8.39 -19.17 -25.82
C THR A 5 -7.38 -20.28 -26.01
N MET A 6 -6.42 -20.40 -25.11
CA MET A 6 -5.51 -21.55 -25.09
C MET A 6 -6.27 -22.80 -24.61
N GLN A 7 -6.09 -23.92 -25.32
CA GLN A 7 -6.67 -25.20 -24.89
C GLN A 7 -5.95 -25.72 -23.64
N ASP A 8 -6.70 -26.39 -22.76
CA ASP A 8 -6.13 -27.00 -21.56
C ASP A 8 -5.13 -28.10 -21.93
N GLY A 9 -3.94 -28.06 -21.34
CA GLY A 9 -2.88 -29.03 -21.62
C GLY A 9 -1.55 -28.61 -20.99
N PRO A 10 -0.53 -29.50 -21.04
CA PRO A 10 0.77 -29.29 -20.42
C PRO A 10 1.48 -28.00 -20.84
N GLU A 11 1.29 -27.59 -22.10
CA GLU A 11 1.87 -26.36 -22.63
C GLU A 11 1.25 -25.10 -22.00
N ARG A 12 -0.07 -25.10 -21.81
CA ARG A 12 -0.76 -24.02 -21.08
C ARG A 12 -0.28 -23.94 -19.65
N ASP A 13 -0.16 -25.06 -18.95
CA ASP A 13 0.29 -25.10 -17.55
C ASP A 13 1.72 -24.59 -17.42
N ARG A 14 2.59 -24.92 -18.38
CA ARG A 14 3.96 -24.40 -18.44
C ARG A 14 3.96 -22.88 -18.59
N ILE A 15 3.23 -22.34 -19.55
CA ILE A 15 3.14 -20.89 -19.80
C ILE A 15 2.54 -20.15 -18.60
N VAL A 16 1.49 -20.70 -18.01
CA VAL A 16 0.89 -20.11 -16.79
C VAL A 16 1.89 -20.07 -15.65
N SER A 17 2.67 -21.13 -15.45
CA SER A 17 3.71 -21.17 -14.42
C SER A 17 4.83 -20.16 -14.68
N GLU A 18 5.28 -20.01 -15.93
CA GLU A 18 6.29 -19.04 -16.32
C GLU A 18 5.81 -17.60 -16.09
N ILE A 19 4.57 -17.29 -16.47
CA ILE A 19 3.95 -15.97 -16.23
C ILE A 19 3.79 -15.71 -14.73
N ALA A 20 3.29 -16.71 -13.98
CA ALA A 20 3.11 -16.59 -12.54
C ALA A 20 4.43 -16.37 -11.79
N ALA A 21 5.52 -16.95 -12.27
CA ALA A 21 6.86 -16.74 -11.72
C ALA A 21 7.42 -15.34 -12.05
N ALA A 22 7.22 -14.87 -13.29
CA ALA A 22 7.75 -13.57 -13.74
C ALA A 22 6.94 -12.36 -13.25
N PHE A 23 5.65 -12.54 -12.98
CA PHE A 23 4.75 -11.44 -12.62
C PHE A 23 5.14 -10.71 -11.33
N PRO A 24 5.47 -11.40 -10.22
CA PRO A 24 5.89 -10.73 -8.99
C PRO A 24 7.13 -9.85 -9.18
N ASP A 25 8.10 -10.32 -9.95
CA ASP A 25 9.33 -9.58 -10.23
C ASP A 25 9.04 -8.32 -11.04
N ALA A 26 8.22 -8.42 -12.07
CA ALA A 26 7.80 -7.28 -12.89
C ALA A 26 7.02 -6.22 -12.07
N VAL A 27 6.19 -6.65 -11.12
CA VAL A 27 5.48 -5.75 -10.20
C VAL A 27 6.46 -5.04 -9.27
N VAL A 28 7.39 -5.77 -8.66
CA VAL A 28 8.42 -5.21 -7.77
C VAL A 28 9.27 -4.18 -8.51
N ASP A 29 9.78 -4.53 -9.69
CA ASP A 29 10.59 -3.62 -10.51
C ASP A 29 9.82 -2.36 -10.86
N THR A 30 8.58 -2.49 -11.31
CA THR A 30 7.73 -1.34 -11.66
C THR A 30 7.53 -0.41 -10.46
N LEU A 31 7.22 -0.96 -9.28
CA LEU A 31 7.01 -0.17 -8.06
C LEU A 31 8.28 0.56 -7.63
N VAL A 32 9.41 -0.14 -7.65
CA VAL A 32 10.71 0.44 -7.27
C VAL A 32 11.10 1.53 -8.25
N ASP A 33 11.07 1.27 -9.56
CA ASP A 33 11.45 2.24 -10.58
C ASP A 33 10.63 3.52 -10.52
N ARG A 34 9.30 3.38 -10.43
CA ARG A 34 8.40 4.53 -10.34
C ARG A 34 8.59 5.33 -9.06
N THR A 35 8.84 4.66 -7.94
CA THR A 35 9.10 5.32 -6.67
C THR A 35 10.41 6.11 -6.70
N LEU A 36 11.49 5.51 -7.21
CA LEU A 36 12.79 6.16 -7.32
C LEU A 36 12.78 7.33 -8.31
N GLN A 37 12.09 7.15 -9.44
CA GLN A 37 11.88 8.23 -10.42
C GLN A 37 11.16 9.42 -9.76
N ALA A 38 10.03 9.17 -9.11
CA ALA A 38 9.26 10.22 -8.44
C ALA A 38 10.07 10.89 -7.32
N ALA A 39 10.81 10.12 -6.53
CA ALA A 39 11.66 10.67 -5.47
C ALA A 39 12.72 11.63 -6.02
N GLY A 40 13.30 11.32 -7.18
CA GLY A 40 14.23 12.20 -7.89
C GLY A 40 13.56 13.45 -8.45
N GLU A 41 12.44 13.29 -9.16
CA GLU A 41 11.70 14.39 -9.78
C GLU A 41 11.21 15.42 -8.76
N TYR A 42 10.75 14.97 -7.59
CA TYR A 42 10.26 15.85 -6.53
C TYR A 42 11.32 16.27 -5.50
N GLY A 43 12.56 15.89 -5.67
CA GLY A 43 13.67 16.24 -4.76
C GLY A 43 13.42 15.74 -3.32
N CYS A 44 12.90 14.53 -3.17
CA CYS A 44 12.58 13.95 -1.86
C CYS A 44 13.84 13.73 -1.01
N ARG A 45 13.71 13.84 0.33
CA ARG A 45 14.80 13.58 1.27
C ARG A 45 14.80 12.16 1.84
N GLY A 46 13.81 11.36 1.50
CA GLY A 46 13.64 9.98 1.94
C GLY A 46 12.36 9.38 1.37
N ILE A 47 12.22 8.08 1.48
CA ILE A 47 11.12 7.28 0.97
C ILE A 47 10.48 6.54 2.13
N ILE A 48 9.15 6.58 2.22
CA ILE A 48 8.39 5.77 3.17
C ILE A 48 7.59 4.74 2.38
N VAL A 49 7.80 3.45 2.67
CA VAL A 49 7.05 2.35 2.04
C VAL A 49 6.17 1.71 3.10
N CYS A 50 4.85 1.79 2.95
CA CYS A 50 3.88 1.26 3.92
C CYS A 50 2.68 0.62 3.21
N GLY A 51 1.77 0.01 3.99
CA GLY A 51 0.63 -0.74 3.49
C GLY A 51 0.94 -2.22 3.24
N GLY A 52 -0.08 -3.01 2.88
CA GLY A 52 0.02 -4.48 2.79
C GLY A 52 1.13 -4.97 1.87
N VAL A 53 1.33 -4.32 0.72
CA VAL A 53 2.38 -4.70 -0.25
C VAL A 53 3.78 -4.48 0.31
N ALA A 54 3.96 -3.55 1.27
CA ALA A 54 5.25 -3.33 1.94
C ALA A 54 5.70 -4.51 2.83
N ALA A 55 4.86 -5.52 3.06
CA ALA A 55 5.26 -6.78 3.69
C ALA A 55 6.02 -7.72 2.73
N ASN A 56 5.97 -7.48 1.41
CA ASN A 56 6.65 -8.30 0.41
C ASN A 56 8.18 -8.18 0.56
N ALA A 57 8.86 -9.31 0.77
CA ALA A 57 10.30 -9.35 1.00
C ALA A 57 11.10 -8.85 -0.22
N ALA A 58 10.75 -9.28 -1.43
CA ALA A 58 11.44 -8.90 -2.66
C ALA A 58 11.35 -7.37 -2.90
N LEU A 59 10.17 -6.77 -2.65
CA LEU A 59 10.01 -5.31 -2.72
C LEU A 59 10.93 -4.60 -1.72
N ARG A 60 11.00 -5.09 -0.48
CA ARG A 60 11.84 -4.50 0.57
C ARG A 60 13.31 -4.57 0.23
N GLU A 61 13.77 -5.72 -0.23
CA GLU A 61 15.15 -5.95 -0.65
C GLU A 61 15.53 -5.09 -1.86
N SER A 62 14.70 -5.11 -2.90
CA SER A 62 14.92 -4.32 -4.11
C SER A 62 14.94 -2.80 -3.81
N MET A 63 14.01 -2.32 -2.99
CA MET A 63 13.97 -0.91 -2.60
C MET A 63 15.21 -0.52 -1.79
N ALA A 64 15.62 -1.34 -0.82
CA ALA A 64 16.81 -1.09 0.00
C ALA A 64 18.09 -1.12 -0.81
N ALA A 65 18.20 -2.02 -1.81
CA ALA A 65 19.38 -2.15 -2.65
C ALA A 65 19.52 -1.03 -3.69
N ARG A 66 18.41 -0.48 -4.19
CA ARG A 66 18.40 0.45 -5.33
C ARG A 66 18.20 1.91 -4.94
N ALA A 67 17.66 2.20 -3.76
CA ALA A 67 17.44 3.56 -3.32
C ALA A 67 18.75 4.24 -2.88
N SER A 68 19.02 5.43 -3.42
CA SER A 68 20.08 6.32 -2.96
C SER A 68 19.68 7.18 -1.76
N LEU A 69 18.40 7.21 -1.43
CA LEU A 69 17.82 7.96 -0.32
C LEU A 69 17.50 7.05 0.86
N PRO A 70 17.42 7.58 2.10
CA PRO A 70 16.95 6.82 3.24
C PRO A 70 15.57 6.22 2.99
N VAL A 71 15.42 4.91 3.21
CA VAL A 71 14.14 4.21 3.06
C VAL A 71 13.64 3.77 4.42
N PHE A 72 12.42 4.14 4.76
CA PHE A 72 11.74 3.79 6.00
C PHE A 72 10.62 2.80 5.71
N MET A 73 10.70 1.64 6.34
CA MET A 73 9.69 0.58 6.19
C MET A 73 9.30 0.06 7.57
N PRO A 74 8.02 -0.01 7.91
CA PRO A 74 7.57 -0.62 9.16
C PRO A 74 7.91 -2.11 9.19
N ARG A 75 7.84 -2.73 10.37
CA ARG A 75 7.93 -4.19 10.49
C ARG A 75 6.80 -4.83 9.67
N PRO A 76 7.04 -5.99 9.03
CA PRO A 76 6.01 -6.65 8.21
C PRO A 76 4.67 -6.85 8.93
N SER A 77 4.69 -7.16 10.24
CA SER A 77 3.50 -7.30 11.08
C SER A 77 2.68 -6.01 11.27
N LEU A 78 3.24 -4.85 10.94
CA LEU A 78 2.58 -3.54 10.97
C LEU A 78 2.21 -3.02 9.58
N CYS A 79 2.49 -3.78 8.53
CA CYS A 79 2.16 -3.40 7.16
C CYS A 79 0.71 -3.72 6.79
N THR A 80 0.10 -4.70 7.45
CA THR A 80 -1.32 -5.06 7.30
C THR A 80 -2.17 -4.38 8.37
N ASP A 81 -3.48 -4.45 8.23
CA ASP A 81 -4.44 -3.89 9.17
C ASP A 81 -4.18 -4.38 10.60
N ASN A 82 -4.07 -3.45 11.54
CA ASN A 82 -3.79 -3.77 12.93
C ASN A 82 -4.32 -2.66 13.87
N GLY A 83 -4.61 -3.05 15.11
CA GLY A 83 -5.16 -2.14 16.13
C GLY A 83 -4.20 -1.00 16.50
N ALA A 84 -2.89 -1.17 16.36
CA ALA A 84 -1.93 -0.12 16.67
C ALA A 84 -2.06 1.08 15.73
N MET A 85 -2.40 0.86 14.45
CA MET A 85 -2.67 1.94 13.47
C MET A 85 -3.88 2.77 13.92
N ILE A 86 -4.94 2.12 14.34
CA ILE A 86 -6.16 2.78 14.79
C ILE A 86 -5.91 3.53 16.11
N GLY A 87 -5.20 2.91 17.06
CA GLY A 87 -4.82 3.57 18.30
C GLY A 87 -3.96 4.83 18.07
N ALA A 88 -2.98 4.74 17.17
CA ALA A 88 -2.14 5.89 16.81
C ALA A 88 -2.96 6.99 16.11
N ALA A 89 -3.81 6.64 15.16
CA ALA A 89 -4.68 7.60 14.48
C ALA A 89 -5.62 8.32 15.47
N SER A 90 -6.22 7.56 16.38
CA SER A 90 -7.09 8.09 17.43
C SER A 90 -6.34 9.04 18.37
N PHE A 91 -5.14 8.66 18.82
CA PHE A 91 -4.30 9.49 19.66
C PHE A 91 -3.98 10.83 19.00
N TYR A 92 -3.49 10.84 17.76
CA TYR A 92 -3.16 12.07 17.05
C TYR A 92 -4.39 12.92 16.72
N THR A 93 -5.55 12.30 16.50
CA THR A 93 -6.81 13.02 16.33
C THR A 93 -7.21 13.74 17.62
N LEU A 94 -7.14 13.07 18.76
CA LEU A 94 -7.44 13.65 20.08
C LEU A 94 -6.52 14.82 20.41
N VAL A 95 -5.21 14.65 20.20
CA VAL A 95 -4.23 15.71 20.50
C VAL A 95 -4.41 16.95 19.61
N ARG A 96 -4.88 16.76 18.38
CA ARG A 96 -5.10 17.87 17.42
C ARG A 96 -6.49 18.50 17.50
N THR A 97 -7.42 17.90 18.22
CA THR A 97 -8.78 18.39 18.36
C THR A 97 -9.01 18.89 19.79
N PRO A 98 -8.73 20.18 20.08
CA PRO A 98 -8.77 20.72 21.45
C PRO A 98 -10.14 20.62 22.14
N ALA A 99 -11.22 20.49 21.36
CA ALA A 99 -12.60 20.40 21.88
C ALA A 99 -12.97 18.97 22.34
N GLY A 100 -12.05 18.01 22.30
CA GLY A 100 -12.36 16.61 22.56
C GLY A 100 -13.13 15.95 21.40
N LEU A 101 -13.37 14.66 21.52
CA LEU A 101 -14.30 13.98 20.62
C LEU A 101 -15.71 14.33 21.02
N ALA A 102 -16.52 14.80 20.08
CA ALA A 102 -17.96 14.90 20.30
C ALA A 102 -18.51 13.50 20.67
N PRO A 103 -19.54 13.40 21.50
CA PRO A 103 -20.20 12.13 21.75
C PRO A 103 -20.55 11.49 20.42
N GLN A 104 -20.06 10.27 20.20
CA GLN A 104 -20.37 9.52 18.98
C GLN A 104 -21.70 8.82 19.19
N GLU A 105 -22.57 8.93 18.21
CA GLU A 105 -23.77 8.11 18.15
C GLU A 105 -23.37 6.68 17.85
N TRP A 106 -24.11 5.68 18.38
CA TRP A 106 -23.77 4.26 18.24
C TRP A 106 -24.15 3.67 16.87
N ASP A 107 -24.63 4.50 15.94
CA ASP A 107 -25.05 4.16 14.58
C ASP A 107 -23.95 4.37 13.52
N MET A 108 -22.70 4.41 13.93
CA MET A 108 -21.56 4.53 13.02
C MET A 108 -21.53 3.40 12.01
N ASP A 109 -21.49 3.76 10.73
CA ASP A 109 -21.33 2.80 9.62
C ASP A 109 -19.91 2.89 9.02
N VAL A 110 -19.54 1.85 8.29
CA VAL A 110 -18.26 1.76 7.57
C VAL A 110 -18.43 2.35 6.19
N ILE A 111 -17.58 3.30 5.80
CA ILE A 111 -17.57 3.91 4.48
C ILE A 111 -16.32 3.42 3.70
N PRO A 112 -16.41 2.31 2.97
CA PRO A 112 -15.26 1.71 2.30
C PRO A 112 -14.59 2.60 1.24
N GLY A 113 -15.34 3.53 0.66
CA GLY A 113 -14.88 4.46 -0.38
C GLY A 113 -14.54 5.86 0.13
N LEU A 114 -14.29 6.04 1.43
CA LEU A 114 -13.95 7.34 1.98
C LEU A 114 -12.62 7.85 1.41
N GLU A 115 -12.67 8.97 0.69
CA GLU A 115 -11.48 9.59 0.09
C GLU A 115 -10.59 10.23 1.16
N ILE A 116 -9.28 10.00 1.05
CA ILE A 116 -8.29 10.66 1.93
C ILE A 116 -8.27 12.16 1.60
N GLY A 117 -8.59 12.98 2.60
CA GLY A 117 -8.65 14.44 2.44
C GLY A 117 -9.96 14.97 1.83
N GLY A 118 -10.92 14.10 1.53
CA GLY A 118 -12.26 14.48 1.12
C GLY A 118 -13.05 15.19 2.24
N PRO A 119 -14.20 15.83 1.90
CA PRO A 119 -15.04 16.47 2.89
C PRO A 119 -15.47 15.43 3.94
N ARG A 120 -15.34 15.79 5.21
CA ARG A 120 -15.83 14.93 6.30
C ARG A 120 -17.35 14.77 6.10
N HIS A 121 -17.80 13.55 5.78
CA HIS A 121 -19.22 13.26 5.77
C HIS A 121 -19.76 13.53 7.19
N ARG A 122 -20.41 14.65 7.36
CA ARG A 122 -21.32 14.85 8.48
C ARG A 122 -22.60 14.12 8.10
N THR A 123 -22.84 12.96 8.68
CA THR A 123 -24.19 12.40 8.71
C THR A 123 -25.07 13.44 9.41
N ALA A 124 -26.10 13.86 8.68
CA ALA A 124 -27.13 14.78 9.18
C ALA A 124 -28.00 14.08 10.20
#